data_4f7f601b384825d5be5a83d3641411b1
#
_entry.id   4f7f601b384825d5be5a83d3641411b1
#
_cell.length_a   1.000
_cell.length_b   1.000
_cell.length_c   1.000
_cell.angle_alpha   90.00
_cell.angle_beta   90.00
_cell.angle_gamma   90.00
#
_symmetry.space_group_name_H-M   'P 1'
#
loop_
_entity.id
_entity.type
_entity.pdbx_description
1 polymer ?
#
loop_
_entity_poly.entity_id
_entity_poly.type
_entity_poly.pdbx_seq_one_letter_code
_entity_poly.pdbx_strand_id
1 'polypeptide(L)'
;SAASDVYKRQLKAFRATSKELNQAIKKVPKSLLKVLEEAAENIKRFHEYELEKSFFYDDGDGVIIGQKVTPIERALCYVPGGKAVYPSSVLMNVIPAKVAGVSEIFLTSPVGRAQTVHPHVAAAASVVGIKDVFKLGGAQAIAAFAFGTESIPKVDKITGPGNKYVAMAKRLVFGEVSIDAIAGPSEIVVIADETANPHFVTMDLFSQAEHDEDASAVLITPSLLLAENVQKEAAACIAKMKRQAIIKAAVEQHSAIILVKNLDEACQVANLLAPEHLEVHTANPWEVMPKLKHAGAIFLGEYSSEPVGDYFAGPNHTLPTSGTARFFSALSTRDFLKRTSIIQYSKARLMKTGKSIAAFADAEDLQAHAEAIRIRLESKR
;
A
#
# COMPACT_ATOMS: atom_id res chain seq x y z
N SER A 1 -15.43 -1.88 19.04
CA SER A 1 -15.03 -2.99 18.21
C SER A 1 -15.78 -4.25 18.62
N ALA A 2 -15.90 -5.23 17.73
CA ALA A 2 -16.45 -6.52 18.13
C ALA A 2 -15.82 -7.06 19.41
N ALA A 3 -14.54 -6.76 19.66
CA ALA A 3 -13.85 -7.10 20.90
C ALA A 3 -14.38 -6.32 22.13
N SER A 4 -14.76 -5.05 22.01
CA SER A 4 -15.36 -4.30 23.13
C SER A 4 -16.77 -4.79 23.45
N ASP A 5 -17.52 -5.18 22.44
CA ASP A 5 -18.88 -5.73 22.61
C ASP A 5 -18.84 -7.14 23.20
N VAL A 6 -17.92 -7.99 22.73
CA VAL A 6 -17.73 -9.35 23.25
C VAL A 6 -17.20 -9.34 24.70
N TYR A 7 -16.29 -8.42 25.03
CA TYR A 7 -15.70 -8.37 26.37
C TYR A 7 -16.38 -7.38 27.32
N LYS A 8 -17.43 -6.66 26.88
CA LYS A 8 -18.15 -5.64 27.66
C LYS A 8 -17.22 -4.63 28.35
N ARG A 9 -16.12 -4.27 27.68
CA ARG A 9 -15.10 -3.35 28.18
C ARG A 9 -15.04 -2.12 27.31
N GLN A 10 -15.45 -0.99 27.85
CA GLN A 10 -15.36 0.29 27.16
C GLN A 10 -14.02 0.96 27.43
N LEU A 11 -13.42 1.55 26.40
CA LEU A 11 -12.25 2.40 26.54
C LEU A 11 -12.68 3.74 27.19
N LYS A 12 -11.94 4.18 28.19
CA LYS A 12 -12.15 5.50 28.81
C LYS A 12 -11.70 6.64 27.90
N ALA A 13 -10.69 6.40 27.05
CA ALA A 13 -10.17 7.33 26.06
C ALA A 13 -9.67 6.55 24.84
N PHE A 14 -10.00 7.06 23.67
CA PHE A 14 -9.57 6.44 22.39
C PHE A 14 -8.13 6.79 22.06
N ARG A 15 -7.65 7.99 22.34
CA ARG A 15 -6.27 8.42 22.10
C ARG A 15 -5.37 7.93 23.23
N ALA A 16 -4.23 7.35 22.88
CA ALA A 16 -3.20 6.95 23.83
C ALA A 16 -2.49 8.19 24.38
N THR A 17 -2.21 8.19 25.68
CA THR A 17 -1.42 9.27 26.30
C THR A 17 0.06 9.08 26.04
N SER A 18 0.84 10.18 26.06
CA SER A 18 2.30 10.11 25.97
C SER A 18 2.93 9.22 27.06
N LYS A 19 2.34 9.20 28.25
CA LYS A 19 2.74 8.33 29.36
C LYS A 19 2.56 6.86 29.01
N GLU A 20 1.41 6.50 28.43
CA GLU A 20 1.10 5.13 27.98
C GLU A 20 2.07 4.68 26.90
N LEU A 21 2.30 5.52 25.87
CA LEU A 21 3.25 5.22 24.80
C LEU A 21 4.67 5.02 25.34
N ASN A 22 5.15 5.94 26.18
CA ASN A 22 6.49 5.84 26.78
C ASN A 22 6.65 4.59 27.65
N GLN A 23 5.61 4.16 28.37
CA GLN A 23 5.65 2.92 29.14
C GLN A 23 5.67 1.67 28.25
N ALA A 24 4.99 1.71 27.11
CA ALA A 24 5.00 0.63 26.13
C ALA A 24 6.40 0.50 25.47
N ILE A 25 6.99 1.60 25.03
CA ILE A 25 8.33 1.63 24.39
C ILE A 25 9.42 1.06 25.31
N LYS A 26 9.38 1.36 26.61
CA LYS A 26 10.35 0.82 27.59
C LYS A 26 10.39 -0.71 27.68
N LYS A 27 9.36 -1.41 27.18
CA LYS A 27 9.29 -2.87 27.13
C LYS A 27 9.97 -3.46 25.90
N VAL A 28 10.39 -2.61 24.94
CA VAL A 28 10.99 -3.05 23.67
C VAL A 28 12.51 -3.08 23.82
N PRO A 29 13.18 -4.17 23.41
CA PRO A 29 14.64 -4.26 23.42
C PRO A 29 15.27 -3.14 22.58
N LYS A 30 16.36 -2.56 23.04
CA LYS A 30 17.11 -1.52 22.31
C LYS A 30 17.60 -2.00 20.93
N SER A 31 17.94 -3.29 20.81
CA SER A 31 18.31 -3.91 19.54
C SER A 31 17.19 -3.83 18.51
N LEU A 32 15.93 -4.08 18.91
CA LEU A 32 14.79 -3.97 17.98
C LEU A 32 14.51 -2.51 17.61
N LEU A 33 14.68 -1.55 18.54
CA LEU A 33 14.55 -0.13 18.20
C LEU A 33 15.54 0.27 17.11
N LYS A 34 16.80 -0.17 17.20
CA LYS A 34 17.82 0.09 16.18
C LYS A 34 17.44 -0.51 14.81
N VAL A 35 16.93 -1.74 14.79
CA VAL A 35 16.43 -2.37 13.54
C VAL A 35 15.27 -1.56 12.92
N LEU A 36 14.33 -1.08 13.73
CA LEU A 36 13.23 -0.25 13.26
C LEU A 36 13.72 1.10 12.72
N GLU A 37 14.74 1.70 13.32
CA GLU A 37 15.38 2.94 12.85
C GLU A 37 16.09 2.74 11.51
N GLU A 38 16.84 1.65 11.35
CA GLU A 38 17.52 1.29 10.10
C GLU A 38 16.50 1.03 8.96
N ALA A 39 15.45 0.26 9.25
CA ALA A 39 14.36 0.02 8.30
C ALA A 39 13.65 1.32 7.90
N ALA A 40 13.34 2.18 8.88
CA ALA A 40 12.70 3.46 8.63
C ALA A 40 13.53 4.36 7.70
N GLU A 41 14.84 4.38 7.84
CA GLU A 41 15.75 5.16 6.99
C GLU A 41 15.77 4.60 5.55
N ASN A 42 15.78 3.28 5.38
CA ASN A 42 15.72 2.66 4.05
C ASN A 42 14.39 2.99 3.35
N ILE A 43 13.26 2.86 4.06
CA ILE A 43 11.93 3.18 3.54
C ILE A 43 11.84 4.67 3.17
N LYS A 44 12.33 5.55 4.03
CA LYS A 44 12.35 6.99 3.78
C LYS A 44 13.14 7.33 2.52
N ARG A 45 14.36 6.79 2.41
CA ARG A 45 15.23 7.01 1.25
C ARG A 45 14.56 6.57 -0.05
N PHE A 46 13.89 5.42 -0.07
CA PHE A 46 13.16 4.95 -1.25
C PHE A 46 12.04 5.93 -1.63
N HIS A 47 11.20 6.32 -0.67
CA HIS A 47 10.06 7.19 -0.91
C HIS A 47 10.46 8.64 -1.27
N GLU A 48 11.64 9.10 -0.90
CA GLU A 48 12.17 10.39 -1.33
C GLU A 48 12.41 10.44 -2.86
N TYR A 49 12.76 9.31 -3.50
CA TYR A 49 12.88 9.22 -4.95
C TYR A 49 11.53 9.26 -5.68
N GLU A 50 10.42 8.94 -5.01
CA GLU A 50 9.09 8.94 -5.61
C GLU A 50 8.41 10.31 -5.60
N LEU A 51 8.99 11.31 -4.93
CA LEU A 51 8.37 12.63 -4.78
C LEU A 51 8.16 13.30 -6.12
N GLU A 52 6.89 13.59 -6.43
CA GLU A 52 6.51 14.39 -7.58
C GLU A 52 6.72 15.89 -7.32
N LYS A 53 7.12 16.59 -8.37
CA LYS A 53 7.34 18.04 -8.32
C LYS A 53 6.27 18.78 -9.11
N SER A 54 5.88 19.97 -8.65
CA SER A 54 5.13 20.91 -9.45
C SER A 54 5.93 21.31 -10.69
N PHE A 55 5.25 21.53 -11.80
CA PHE A 55 5.89 22.06 -13.01
C PHE A 55 5.03 23.13 -13.65
N PHE A 56 5.70 24.03 -14.38
CA PHE A 56 5.09 25.08 -15.19
C PHE A 56 5.91 25.22 -16.47
N TYR A 57 5.24 25.49 -17.57
CA TYR A 57 5.90 25.82 -18.82
C TYR A 57 5.21 27.00 -19.49
N ASP A 58 5.97 27.79 -20.24
CA ASP A 58 5.47 28.87 -21.10
C ASP A 58 5.05 28.26 -22.45
N ASP A 59 3.78 28.40 -22.79
CA ASP A 59 3.20 27.97 -24.08
C ASP A 59 3.27 29.09 -25.14
N GLY A 60 3.99 30.14 -24.87
CA GLY A 60 4.11 31.35 -25.72
C GLY A 60 2.94 32.33 -25.54
N ASP A 61 3.12 33.54 -26.07
CA ASP A 61 2.13 34.63 -26.00
C ASP A 61 1.69 34.98 -24.56
N GLY A 62 2.51 34.70 -23.53
CA GLY A 62 2.20 34.93 -22.12
C GLY A 62 1.18 33.95 -21.52
N VAL A 63 1.15 32.75 -22.04
CA VAL A 63 0.37 31.64 -21.48
C VAL A 63 1.28 30.77 -20.62
N ILE A 64 0.90 30.58 -19.34
CA ILE A 64 1.59 29.66 -18.44
C ILE A 64 0.64 28.51 -18.09
N ILE A 65 1.07 27.31 -18.39
CA ILE A 65 0.35 26.06 -18.05
C ILE A 65 1.20 25.27 -17.08
N GLY A 66 0.56 24.66 -16.10
CA GLY A 66 1.31 23.86 -15.15
C GLY A 66 0.44 22.98 -14.25
N GLN A 67 1.12 22.29 -13.38
CA GLN A 67 0.49 21.46 -12.37
C GLN A 67 1.14 21.73 -11.01
N LYS A 68 0.32 22.12 -10.03
CA LYS A 68 0.73 22.26 -8.64
C LYS A 68 0.49 20.96 -7.91
N VAL A 69 1.54 20.38 -7.35
CA VAL A 69 1.49 19.19 -6.48
C VAL A 69 1.48 19.67 -5.03
N THR A 70 0.51 19.19 -4.26
CA THR A 70 0.37 19.51 -2.83
C THR A 70 -0.01 18.27 -2.04
N PRO A 71 0.47 18.10 -0.80
CA PRO A 71 -0.01 17.03 0.05
C PRO A 71 -1.49 17.23 0.42
N ILE A 72 -2.14 16.12 0.80
CA ILE A 72 -3.38 16.16 1.58
C ILE A 72 -3.07 16.67 2.99
N GLU A 73 -4.09 17.10 3.74
CA GLU A 73 -3.86 17.67 5.08
C GLU A 73 -3.80 16.59 6.15
N ARG A 74 -4.69 15.59 6.08
CA ARG A 74 -4.91 14.60 7.15
C ARG A 74 -4.93 13.18 6.63
N ALA A 75 -4.14 12.31 7.22
CA ALA A 75 -4.12 10.89 6.89
C ALA A 75 -4.28 10.01 8.13
N LEU A 76 -5.05 8.92 7.99
CA LEU A 76 -5.08 7.82 8.95
C LEU A 76 -4.24 6.66 8.43
N CYS A 77 -3.30 6.19 9.24
CA CYS A 77 -2.60 4.93 9.05
C CYS A 77 -3.24 3.85 9.93
N TYR A 78 -3.95 2.92 9.33
CA TYR A 78 -4.55 1.79 10.04
C TYR A 78 -3.52 0.67 10.18
N VAL A 79 -3.23 0.25 11.40
CA VAL A 79 -2.32 -0.85 11.71
C VAL A 79 -3.12 -2.02 12.24
N PRO A 80 -3.12 -3.16 11.56
CA PRO A 80 -3.88 -4.31 12.02
C PRO A 80 -3.34 -4.84 13.35
N GLY A 81 -4.21 -5.54 14.07
CA GLY A 81 -3.88 -6.25 15.30
C GLY A 81 -4.76 -7.48 15.40
N GLY A 82 -4.36 -8.45 16.22
CA GLY A 82 -5.11 -9.69 16.42
C GLY A 82 -4.21 -10.92 16.31
N LYS A 83 -4.18 -11.59 15.15
CA LYS A 83 -3.35 -12.81 14.93
C LYS A 83 -1.84 -12.50 14.97
N ALA A 84 -1.43 -11.31 14.53
CA ALA A 84 -0.05 -10.82 14.57
C ALA A 84 -0.01 -9.31 14.87
N VAL A 85 1.17 -8.79 15.16
CA VAL A 85 1.44 -7.37 15.40
C VAL A 85 2.41 -6.89 14.33
N TYR A 86 2.06 -5.80 13.66
CA TYR A 86 2.78 -5.32 12.47
C TYR A 86 3.41 -3.93 12.71
N PRO A 87 4.56 -3.84 13.40
CA PRO A 87 5.32 -2.58 13.51
C PRO A 87 5.79 -2.09 12.12
N SER A 88 6.04 -2.98 11.18
CA SER A 88 6.38 -2.66 9.79
C SER A 88 5.27 -1.85 9.11
N SER A 89 4.00 -2.20 9.31
CA SER A 89 2.88 -1.44 8.77
C SER A 89 2.80 0.00 9.30
N VAL A 90 3.35 0.27 10.49
CA VAL A 90 3.49 1.66 10.97
C VAL A 90 4.48 2.41 10.08
N LEU A 91 5.68 1.83 9.86
CA LEU A 91 6.72 2.46 9.05
C LEU A 91 6.23 2.66 7.61
N MET A 92 5.70 1.60 7.00
CA MET A 92 5.28 1.57 5.59
C MET A 92 4.10 2.51 5.28
N ASN A 93 3.23 2.82 6.23
CA ASN A 93 2.14 3.77 6.01
C ASN A 93 2.51 5.21 6.40
N VAL A 94 3.25 5.39 7.50
CA VAL A 94 3.57 6.72 8.01
C VAL A 94 4.68 7.42 7.20
N ILE A 95 5.72 6.68 6.81
CA ILE A 95 6.88 7.29 6.17
C ILE A 95 6.53 7.92 4.83
N PRO A 96 5.84 7.27 3.88
CA PRO A 96 5.45 7.93 2.62
C PRO A 96 4.53 9.13 2.85
N ALA A 97 3.63 9.08 3.84
CA ALA A 97 2.79 10.23 4.20
C ALA A 97 3.64 11.42 4.69
N LYS A 98 4.65 11.16 5.53
CA LYS A 98 5.59 12.21 6.00
C LYS A 98 6.46 12.77 4.88
N VAL A 99 7.00 11.90 4.04
CA VAL A 99 7.82 12.30 2.88
C VAL A 99 7.01 13.14 1.90
N ALA A 100 5.73 12.80 1.70
CA ALA A 100 4.80 13.61 0.89
C ALA A 100 4.49 14.99 1.51
N GLY A 101 4.70 15.17 2.82
CA GLY A 101 4.46 16.43 3.52
C GLY A 101 3.07 16.54 4.15
N VAL A 102 2.39 15.42 4.45
CA VAL A 102 1.11 15.43 5.18
C VAL A 102 1.30 16.04 6.56
N SER A 103 0.49 17.02 6.90
CA SER A 103 0.65 17.82 8.14
C SER A 103 0.17 17.09 9.40
N GLU A 104 -0.94 16.35 9.30
CA GLU A 104 -1.54 15.62 10.41
C GLU A 104 -1.66 14.13 10.05
N ILE A 105 -0.89 13.29 10.73
CA ILE A 105 -0.90 11.85 10.52
C ILE A 105 -1.36 11.18 11.81
N PHE A 106 -2.46 10.46 11.71
CA PHE A 106 -3.04 9.68 12.79
C PHE A 106 -2.74 8.20 12.59
N LEU A 107 -2.46 7.51 13.67
CA LEU A 107 -2.28 6.07 13.68
C LEU A 107 -3.40 5.43 14.50
N THR A 108 -4.02 4.38 13.98
CA THR A 108 -4.98 3.59 14.76
C THR A 108 -4.62 2.12 14.74
N SER A 109 -4.73 1.48 15.89
CA SER A 109 -4.53 0.04 16.02
C SER A 109 -5.49 -0.52 17.08
N PRO A 110 -6.11 -1.68 16.81
CA PRO A 110 -6.95 -2.33 17.82
C PRO A 110 -6.12 -2.72 19.03
N VAL A 111 -6.71 -2.59 20.21
CA VAL A 111 -6.09 -2.98 21.48
C VAL A 111 -6.72 -4.25 22.01
N GLY A 112 -5.90 -5.11 22.61
CA GLY A 112 -6.36 -6.33 23.24
C GLY A 112 -6.97 -6.10 24.64
N ARG A 113 -7.04 -7.15 25.44
CA ARG A 113 -7.62 -7.13 26.81
C ARG A 113 -6.96 -6.10 27.73
N ALA A 114 -5.69 -5.76 27.51
CA ALA A 114 -4.96 -4.78 28.31
C ALA A 114 -5.38 -3.33 28.03
N GLN A 115 -6.14 -3.07 26.95
CA GLN A 115 -6.59 -1.73 26.53
C GLN A 115 -5.45 -0.73 26.30
N THR A 116 -4.24 -1.22 26.03
CA THR A 116 -3.03 -0.42 25.77
C THR A 116 -2.51 -0.70 24.36
N VAL A 117 -1.81 0.28 23.80
CA VAL A 117 -1.11 0.11 22.53
C VAL A 117 -0.04 -0.97 22.68
N HIS A 118 0.09 -1.85 21.69
CA HIS A 118 1.12 -2.87 21.71
C HIS A 118 2.53 -2.24 21.72
N PRO A 119 3.48 -2.75 22.54
CA PRO A 119 4.82 -2.16 22.66
C PRO A 119 5.55 -1.96 21.33
N HIS A 120 5.50 -2.92 20.42
CA HIS A 120 6.17 -2.82 19.12
C HIS A 120 5.52 -1.76 18.21
N VAL A 121 4.19 -1.59 18.25
CA VAL A 121 3.48 -0.52 17.52
C VAL A 121 3.86 0.85 18.10
N ALA A 122 3.92 0.98 19.42
CA ALA A 122 4.34 2.21 20.09
C ALA A 122 5.80 2.57 19.77
N ALA A 123 6.69 1.56 19.68
CA ALA A 123 8.08 1.74 19.31
C ALA A 123 8.22 2.24 17.88
N ALA A 124 7.57 1.59 16.91
CA ALA A 124 7.57 2.03 15.52
C ALA A 124 6.98 3.44 15.35
N ALA A 125 5.86 3.75 16.04
CA ALA A 125 5.28 5.09 16.06
C ALA A 125 6.26 6.15 16.60
N SER A 126 7.03 5.79 17.64
CA SER A 126 8.07 6.66 18.20
C SER A 126 9.21 6.92 17.22
N VAL A 127 9.70 5.87 16.53
CA VAL A 127 10.76 5.97 15.51
C VAL A 127 10.37 6.94 14.40
N VAL A 128 9.12 6.87 13.92
CA VAL A 128 8.62 7.79 12.90
C VAL A 128 8.02 9.08 13.47
N GLY A 129 8.13 9.32 14.80
CA GLY A 129 7.72 10.58 15.44
C GLY A 129 6.21 10.81 15.50
N ILE A 130 5.39 9.76 15.48
CA ILE A 130 3.92 9.86 15.62
C ILE A 130 3.54 9.82 17.10
N LYS A 131 2.78 10.84 17.52
CA LYS A 131 2.23 10.97 18.89
C LYS A 131 0.72 10.71 18.94
N ASP A 132 0.06 10.83 17.80
CA ASP A 132 -1.39 10.70 17.65
C ASP A 132 -1.77 9.25 17.34
N VAL A 133 -1.76 8.42 18.40
CA VAL A 133 -2.05 6.99 18.32
C VAL A 133 -3.41 6.72 18.98
N PHE A 134 -4.34 6.11 18.20
CA PHE A 134 -5.68 5.77 18.66
C PHE A 134 -5.83 4.27 18.90
N LYS A 135 -6.56 3.94 19.93
CA LYS A 135 -6.83 2.58 20.42
C LYS A 135 -8.14 2.03 19.87
N LEU A 136 -8.30 2.14 18.56
CA LEU A 136 -9.49 1.73 17.83
C LEU A 136 -9.13 0.74 16.73
N GLY A 137 -10.06 -0.14 16.39
CA GLY A 137 -9.90 -1.09 15.31
C GLY A 137 -11.22 -1.45 14.65
N GLY A 138 -11.14 -2.26 13.59
CA GLY A 138 -12.31 -2.72 12.85
C GLY A 138 -13.00 -1.64 12.02
N ALA A 139 -14.19 -1.96 11.53
CA ALA A 139 -15.01 -1.06 10.71
C ALA A 139 -15.34 0.27 11.42
N GLN A 140 -15.47 0.22 12.75
CA GLN A 140 -15.80 1.40 13.58
C GLN A 140 -14.68 2.44 13.52
N ALA A 141 -13.40 2.02 13.52
CA ALA A 141 -12.28 2.94 13.38
C ALA A 141 -12.31 3.62 12.00
N ILE A 142 -12.55 2.86 10.94
CA ILE A 142 -12.64 3.38 9.59
C ILE A 142 -13.77 4.43 9.48
N ALA A 143 -14.97 4.11 9.94
CA ALA A 143 -16.10 5.02 9.92
C ALA A 143 -15.85 6.28 10.77
N ALA A 144 -15.30 6.12 11.98
CA ALA A 144 -15.04 7.24 12.88
C ALA A 144 -14.07 8.26 12.28
N PHE A 145 -13.01 7.81 11.59
CA PHE A 145 -12.07 8.71 10.92
C PHE A 145 -12.57 9.23 9.56
N ALA A 146 -13.42 8.48 8.86
CA ALA A 146 -14.01 8.94 7.61
C ALA A 146 -14.99 10.12 7.82
N PHE A 147 -15.82 10.04 8.85
CA PHE A 147 -16.85 11.04 9.11
C PHE A 147 -16.47 12.07 10.18
N GLY A 148 -15.52 11.73 11.04
CA GLY A 148 -15.20 12.50 12.24
C GLY A 148 -16.23 12.29 13.36
N THR A 149 -15.80 12.54 14.60
CA THR A 149 -16.66 12.57 15.79
C THR A 149 -16.14 13.67 16.73
N GLU A 150 -16.81 13.92 17.87
CA GLU A 150 -16.31 14.87 18.87
C GLU A 150 -14.89 14.56 19.36
N SER A 151 -14.48 13.29 19.37
CA SER A 151 -13.18 12.84 19.91
C SER A 151 -12.22 12.28 18.87
N ILE A 152 -12.65 12.13 17.62
CA ILE A 152 -11.87 11.54 16.54
C ILE A 152 -11.93 12.48 15.34
N PRO A 153 -10.77 12.96 14.85
CA PRO A 153 -10.72 13.89 13.72
C PRO A 153 -11.14 13.19 12.43
N LYS A 154 -11.81 13.95 11.54
CA LYS A 154 -12.03 13.54 10.15
C LYS A 154 -10.70 13.61 9.40
N VAL A 155 -10.47 12.66 8.49
CA VAL A 155 -9.27 12.60 7.64
C VAL A 155 -9.62 12.63 6.15
N ASP A 156 -8.63 12.95 5.32
CA ASP A 156 -8.77 13.00 3.86
C ASP A 156 -8.45 11.63 3.23
N LYS A 157 -7.61 10.82 3.89
CA LYS A 157 -7.21 9.50 3.39
C LYS A 157 -7.02 8.50 4.52
N ILE A 158 -7.43 7.26 4.26
CA ILE A 158 -7.22 6.10 5.13
C ILE A 158 -6.36 5.09 4.40
N THR A 159 -5.20 4.72 4.98
CA THR A 159 -4.28 3.72 4.45
C THR A 159 -4.06 2.57 5.44
N GLY A 160 -3.51 1.49 4.96
CA GLY A 160 -3.14 0.33 5.75
C GLY A 160 -4.04 -0.88 5.55
N PRO A 161 -3.45 -2.10 5.67
CA PRO A 161 -4.16 -3.35 5.53
C PRO A 161 -5.08 -3.62 6.72
N GLY A 162 -6.06 -4.49 6.54
CA GLY A 162 -6.96 -4.92 7.61
C GLY A 162 -7.71 -6.18 7.22
N ASN A 163 -8.45 -6.75 8.16
CA ASN A 163 -9.30 -7.90 7.87
C ASN A 163 -10.47 -7.53 6.92
N LYS A 164 -11.21 -8.54 6.46
CA LYS A 164 -12.35 -8.36 5.54
C LYS A 164 -13.39 -7.32 5.99
N TYR A 165 -13.57 -7.09 7.28
CA TYR A 165 -14.49 -6.04 7.78
C TYR A 165 -13.91 -4.64 7.62
N VAL A 166 -12.60 -4.49 7.80
CA VAL A 166 -11.87 -3.23 7.55
C VAL A 166 -11.84 -2.92 6.06
N ALA A 167 -11.55 -3.91 5.22
CA ALA A 167 -11.56 -3.77 3.77
C ALA A 167 -12.94 -3.35 3.25
N MET A 168 -14.01 -4.00 3.75
CA MET A 168 -15.38 -3.64 3.40
C MET A 168 -15.74 -2.23 3.90
N ALA A 169 -15.34 -1.85 5.10
CA ALA A 169 -15.58 -0.51 5.63
C ALA A 169 -14.87 0.56 4.79
N LYS A 170 -13.60 0.33 4.40
CA LYS A 170 -12.86 1.22 3.48
C LYS A 170 -13.61 1.40 2.15
N ARG A 171 -14.11 0.30 1.58
CA ARG A 171 -14.92 0.34 0.35
C ARG A 171 -16.19 1.18 0.50
N LEU A 172 -16.88 1.07 1.63
CA LEU A 172 -18.14 1.78 1.88
C LEU A 172 -17.96 3.29 2.12
N VAL A 173 -16.81 3.71 2.64
CA VAL A 173 -16.51 5.13 2.91
C VAL A 173 -15.77 5.80 1.74
N PHE A 174 -15.40 5.05 0.71
CA PHE A 174 -14.73 5.61 -0.47
C PHE A 174 -15.64 6.61 -1.17
N GLY A 175 -15.11 7.81 -1.40
CA GLY A 175 -15.88 8.96 -1.90
C GLY A 175 -16.16 10.00 -0.81
N GLU A 176 -16.36 9.59 0.45
CA GLU A 176 -16.34 10.48 1.60
C GLU A 176 -14.90 10.76 2.08
N VAL A 177 -14.06 9.75 1.99
CA VAL A 177 -12.62 9.77 2.27
C VAL A 177 -11.90 8.96 1.20
N SER A 178 -10.68 9.34 0.85
CA SER A 178 -9.84 8.53 -0.04
C SER A 178 -9.28 7.31 0.70
N ILE A 179 -9.01 6.23 -0.03
CA ILE A 179 -8.35 5.03 0.50
C ILE A 179 -7.11 4.69 -0.35
N ASP A 180 -6.23 3.81 0.16
CA ASP A 180 -5.13 3.20 -0.61
C ASP A 180 -5.67 2.16 -1.61
N ALA A 181 -6.02 0.97 -1.09
CA ALA A 181 -6.59 -0.13 -1.86
C ALA A 181 -7.58 -0.94 -1.00
N ILE A 182 -8.29 -1.86 -1.65
CA ILE A 182 -9.11 -2.86 -0.97
C ILE A 182 -8.25 -4.12 -0.89
N ALA A 183 -7.70 -4.41 0.29
CA ALA A 183 -6.87 -5.57 0.51
C ALA A 183 -7.71 -6.86 0.57
N GLY A 184 -7.29 -7.86 -0.20
CA GLY A 184 -7.69 -9.25 -0.09
C GLY A 184 -6.72 -10.08 0.76
N PRO A 185 -6.81 -11.42 0.72
CA PRO A 185 -5.80 -12.31 1.27
C PRO A 185 -4.42 -12.08 0.62
N SER A 186 -3.37 -12.39 1.34
CA SER A 186 -1.99 -12.24 0.85
C SER A 186 -1.64 -13.29 -0.20
N GLU A 187 -0.82 -12.91 -1.19
CA GLU A 187 -0.53 -13.73 -2.37
C GLU A 187 0.95 -13.68 -2.72
N ILE A 188 1.53 -14.84 -3.01
CA ILE A 188 2.87 -14.93 -3.62
C ILE A 188 2.84 -15.82 -4.86
N VAL A 189 3.53 -15.39 -5.89
CA VAL A 189 3.87 -16.20 -7.06
C VAL A 189 5.38 -16.25 -7.19
N VAL A 190 5.94 -17.44 -7.32
CA VAL A 190 7.35 -17.67 -7.58
C VAL A 190 7.49 -18.24 -8.99
N ILE A 191 8.19 -17.53 -9.87
CA ILE A 191 8.68 -18.06 -11.16
C ILE A 191 10.07 -18.62 -10.92
N ALA A 192 10.29 -19.90 -11.18
CA ALA A 192 11.58 -20.53 -10.96
C ALA A 192 11.96 -21.49 -12.10
N ASP A 193 13.23 -21.48 -12.51
CA ASP A 193 13.78 -22.48 -13.42
C ASP A 193 14.54 -23.59 -12.68
N GLU A 194 15.21 -24.49 -13.41
CA GLU A 194 15.96 -25.63 -12.85
C GLU A 194 17.15 -25.22 -11.96
N THR A 195 17.59 -23.96 -12.03
CA THR A 195 18.72 -23.47 -11.22
C THR A 195 18.31 -23.04 -9.81
N ALA A 196 17.00 -22.86 -9.58
CA ALA A 196 16.48 -22.40 -8.28
C ALA A 196 16.69 -23.45 -7.18
N ASN A 197 16.95 -22.95 -5.97
CA ASN A 197 17.07 -23.79 -4.78
C ASN A 197 15.67 -24.18 -4.26
N PRO A 198 15.29 -25.48 -4.25
CA PRO A 198 13.95 -25.92 -3.82
C PRO A 198 13.62 -25.53 -2.38
N HIS A 199 14.63 -25.49 -1.49
CA HIS A 199 14.44 -25.11 -0.09
C HIS A 199 14.10 -23.62 0.06
N PHE A 200 14.77 -22.74 -0.71
CA PHE A 200 14.46 -21.30 -0.72
C PHE A 200 13.06 -21.07 -1.24
N VAL A 201 12.73 -21.61 -2.42
CA VAL A 201 11.38 -21.50 -3.00
C VAL A 201 10.30 -21.99 -2.02
N THR A 202 10.56 -23.11 -1.32
CA THR A 202 9.60 -23.62 -0.32
C THR A 202 9.39 -22.65 0.84
N MET A 203 10.48 -22.04 1.35
CA MET A 203 10.39 -21.09 2.47
C MET A 203 9.71 -19.80 2.04
N ASP A 204 9.95 -19.32 0.81
CA ASP A 204 9.31 -18.12 0.27
C ASP A 204 7.80 -18.36 0.06
N LEU A 205 7.39 -19.51 -0.42
CA LEU A 205 5.96 -19.89 -0.48
C LEU A 205 5.34 -19.96 0.93
N PHE A 206 6.08 -20.44 1.93
CA PHE A 206 5.60 -20.53 3.31
C PHE A 206 5.55 -19.18 4.03
N SER A 207 6.45 -18.24 3.70
CA SER A 207 6.43 -16.88 4.26
C SER A 207 5.07 -16.21 4.01
N GLN A 208 4.48 -16.45 2.83
CA GLN A 208 3.15 -15.94 2.51
C GLN A 208 2.02 -16.80 3.08
N ALA A 209 2.14 -18.12 2.95
CA ALA A 209 1.10 -19.05 3.42
C ALA A 209 0.86 -18.99 4.94
N GLU A 210 1.84 -18.52 5.74
CA GLU A 210 1.68 -18.38 7.19
C GLU A 210 0.83 -17.16 7.62
N HIS A 211 0.51 -16.22 6.70
CA HIS A 211 -0.23 -15.01 7.04
C HIS A 211 -1.69 -15.28 7.41
N ASP A 212 -2.39 -16.06 6.61
CA ASP A 212 -3.80 -16.43 6.83
C ASP A 212 -4.13 -17.75 6.16
N GLU A 213 -5.22 -18.42 6.59
CA GLU A 213 -5.73 -19.64 5.97
C GLU A 213 -6.19 -19.43 4.52
N ASP A 214 -6.58 -18.19 4.16
CA ASP A 214 -7.03 -17.81 2.83
C ASP A 214 -5.85 -17.29 1.95
N ALA A 215 -4.60 -17.29 2.44
CA ALA A 215 -3.43 -16.87 1.66
C ALA A 215 -3.13 -17.85 0.52
N SER A 216 -2.57 -17.35 -0.60
CA SER A 216 -2.19 -18.20 -1.73
C SER A 216 -0.67 -18.14 -2.01
N ALA A 217 -0.11 -19.30 -2.35
CA ALA A 217 1.30 -19.47 -2.68
C ALA A 217 1.44 -20.34 -3.93
N VAL A 218 1.91 -19.75 -5.04
CA VAL A 218 1.94 -20.43 -6.34
C VAL A 218 3.37 -20.49 -6.87
N LEU A 219 3.83 -21.69 -7.19
CA LEU A 219 5.05 -21.90 -7.97
C LEU A 219 4.71 -22.08 -9.45
N ILE A 220 5.38 -21.35 -10.33
CA ILE A 220 5.29 -21.53 -11.79
C ILE A 220 6.68 -21.91 -12.30
N THR A 221 6.83 -23.08 -12.89
CA THR A 221 8.14 -23.59 -13.32
C THR A 221 8.05 -24.45 -14.60
N PRO A 222 9.03 -24.35 -15.50
CA PRO A 222 9.18 -25.30 -16.60
C PRO A 222 9.88 -26.62 -16.17
N SER A 223 10.43 -26.69 -14.94
CA SER A 223 11.19 -27.82 -14.44
C SER A 223 10.35 -28.76 -13.61
N LEU A 224 10.01 -29.94 -14.15
CA LEU A 224 9.31 -30.97 -13.40
C LEU A 224 10.11 -31.40 -12.16
N LEU A 225 11.45 -31.53 -12.30
CA LEU A 225 12.32 -31.91 -11.19
C LEU A 225 12.26 -30.89 -10.04
N LEU A 226 12.27 -29.58 -10.35
CA LEU A 226 12.12 -28.56 -9.33
C LEU A 226 10.75 -28.65 -8.64
N ALA A 227 9.68 -28.84 -9.41
CA ALA A 227 8.33 -28.98 -8.89
C ALA A 227 8.21 -30.14 -7.88
N GLU A 228 8.75 -31.31 -8.23
CA GLU A 228 8.77 -32.49 -7.35
C GLU A 228 9.61 -32.26 -6.09
N ASN A 229 10.78 -31.61 -6.23
CA ASN A 229 11.65 -31.29 -5.10
C ASN A 229 10.99 -30.29 -4.15
N VAL A 230 10.34 -29.25 -4.64
CA VAL A 230 9.61 -28.26 -3.81
C VAL A 230 8.45 -28.95 -3.09
N GLN A 231 7.68 -29.80 -3.77
CA GLN A 231 6.59 -30.55 -3.13
C GLN A 231 7.10 -31.46 -2.00
N LYS A 232 8.21 -32.16 -2.22
CA LYS A 232 8.85 -33.01 -1.22
C LYS A 232 9.39 -32.21 -0.04
N GLU A 233 10.03 -31.08 -0.32
CA GLU A 233 10.58 -30.18 0.70
C GLU A 233 9.45 -29.58 1.55
N ALA A 234 8.37 -29.11 0.92
CA ALA A 234 7.18 -28.59 1.61
C ALA A 234 6.60 -29.63 2.58
N ALA A 235 6.42 -30.86 2.13
CA ALA A 235 5.93 -31.95 3.00
C ALA A 235 6.84 -32.22 4.20
N ALA A 236 8.17 -32.09 4.03
CA ALA A 236 9.15 -32.32 5.09
C ALA A 236 9.25 -31.14 6.09
N CYS A 237 8.99 -29.90 5.63
CA CYS A 237 9.20 -28.67 6.42
C CYS A 237 7.95 -28.23 7.17
N ILE A 238 6.75 -28.48 6.66
CA ILE A 238 5.50 -27.95 7.23
C ILE A 238 5.32 -28.30 8.73
N ALA A 239 5.68 -29.51 9.13
CA ALA A 239 5.57 -29.95 10.53
C ALA A 239 6.52 -29.22 11.50
N LYS A 240 7.55 -28.52 10.97
CA LYS A 240 8.51 -27.75 11.76
C LYS A 240 8.08 -26.31 11.97
N MET A 241 7.06 -25.85 11.23
CA MET A 241 6.58 -24.46 11.28
C MET A 241 5.72 -24.20 12.51
N LYS A 242 5.92 -23.06 13.18
CA LYS A 242 5.11 -22.66 14.34
C LYS A 242 3.63 -22.50 13.99
N ARG A 243 3.34 -22.01 12.77
CA ARG A 243 1.99 -21.76 12.26
C ARG A 243 1.54 -22.86 11.29
N GLN A 244 1.99 -24.09 11.48
CA GLN A 244 1.75 -25.23 10.59
C GLN A 244 0.28 -25.42 10.17
N ALA A 245 -0.68 -25.20 11.08
CA ALA A 245 -2.09 -25.36 10.77
C ALA A 245 -2.59 -24.35 9.74
N ILE A 246 -2.12 -23.10 9.82
CA ILE A 246 -2.46 -22.02 8.89
C ILE A 246 -1.80 -22.31 7.53
N ILE A 247 -0.48 -22.56 7.53
CA ILE A 247 0.27 -22.91 6.31
C ILE A 247 -0.37 -24.10 5.60
N LYS A 248 -0.74 -25.15 6.35
CA LYS A 248 -1.37 -26.34 5.77
C LYS A 248 -2.69 -25.99 5.09
N ALA A 249 -3.56 -25.21 5.73
CA ALA A 249 -4.83 -24.80 5.17
C ALA A 249 -4.64 -23.97 3.89
N ALA A 250 -3.74 -22.98 3.89
CA ALA A 250 -3.41 -22.15 2.74
C ALA A 250 -2.84 -22.98 1.58
N VAL A 251 -1.90 -23.90 1.86
CA VAL A 251 -1.27 -24.74 0.84
C VAL A 251 -2.26 -25.73 0.24
N GLU A 252 -3.13 -26.36 1.04
CA GLU A 252 -4.10 -27.36 0.56
C GLU A 252 -5.28 -26.75 -0.20
N GLN A 253 -5.68 -25.50 0.11
CA GLN A 253 -6.92 -24.92 -0.42
C GLN A 253 -6.69 -23.84 -1.48
N HIS A 254 -5.58 -23.10 -1.40
CA HIS A 254 -5.38 -21.87 -2.18
C HIS A 254 -4.04 -21.81 -2.93
N SER A 255 -3.21 -22.87 -2.85
CA SER A 255 -1.88 -22.88 -3.45
C SER A 255 -1.77 -23.89 -4.59
N ALA A 256 -0.78 -23.68 -5.47
CA ALA A 256 -0.58 -24.57 -6.61
C ALA A 256 0.88 -24.60 -7.07
N ILE A 257 1.27 -25.71 -7.71
CA ILE A 257 2.47 -25.78 -8.55
C ILE A 257 1.99 -25.93 -10.01
N ILE A 258 2.39 -24.97 -10.85
CA ILE A 258 1.97 -24.91 -12.26
C ILE A 258 3.18 -25.22 -13.14
N LEU A 259 3.10 -26.35 -13.84
CA LEU A 259 4.08 -26.70 -14.85
C LEU A 259 3.76 -26.03 -16.17
N VAL A 260 4.75 -25.39 -16.76
CA VAL A 260 4.68 -24.65 -18.01
C VAL A 260 5.76 -25.14 -18.98
N LYS A 261 5.66 -24.75 -20.26
CA LYS A 261 6.62 -25.19 -21.30
C LYS A 261 7.96 -24.47 -21.22
N ASN A 262 7.93 -23.20 -20.80
CA ASN A 262 9.11 -22.32 -20.77
C ASN A 262 8.82 -21.06 -19.91
N LEU A 263 9.83 -20.22 -19.70
CA LEU A 263 9.71 -18.98 -18.92
C LEU A 263 8.78 -17.94 -19.55
N ASP A 264 8.57 -17.95 -20.87
CA ASP A 264 7.62 -17.04 -21.53
C ASP A 264 6.18 -17.38 -21.15
N GLU A 265 5.84 -18.66 -21.11
CA GLU A 265 4.53 -19.12 -20.61
C GLU A 265 4.39 -18.84 -19.10
N ALA A 266 5.48 -19.01 -18.33
CA ALA A 266 5.49 -18.64 -16.92
C ALA A 266 5.14 -17.16 -16.70
N CYS A 267 5.73 -16.26 -17.48
CA CYS A 267 5.41 -14.82 -17.44
C CYS A 267 3.96 -14.54 -17.83
N GLN A 268 3.41 -15.25 -18.83
CA GLN A 268 2.01 -15.10 -19.21
C GLN A 268 1.07 -15.51 -18.08
N VAL A 269 1.33 -16.64 -17.43
CA VAL A 269 0.53 -17.12 -16.28
C VAL A 269 0.64 -16.15 -15.10
N ALA A 270 1.84 -15.68 -14.76
CA ALA A 270 2.05 -14.70 -13.69
C ALA A 270 1.30 -13.39 -13.98
N ASN A 271 1.35 -12.89 -15.22
CA ASN A 271 0.58 -11.71 -15.64
C ASN A 271 -0.94 -11.94 -15.59
N LEU A 272 -1.42 -13.17 -15.81
CA LEU A 272 -2.84 -13.51 -15.66
C LEU A 272 -3.25 -13.51 -14.18
N LEU A 273 -2.41 -13.97 -13.29
CA LEU A 273 -2.66 -13.95 -11.84
C LEU A 273 -2.58 -12.52 -11.29
N ALA A 274 -1.64 -11.71 -11.78
CA ALA A 274 -1.37 -10.35 -11.31
C ALA A 274 -1.19 -10.29 -9.77
N PRO A 275 -0.22 -11.03 -9.22
CA PRO A 275 -0.09 -11.27 -7.79
C PRO A 275 0.35 -10.03 -7.00
N GLU A 276 0.16 -10.10 -5.69
CA GLU A 276 0.72 -9.16 -4.73
C GLU A 276 2.25 -9.18 -4.77
N HIS A 277 2.85 -10.34 -4.50
CA HIS A 277 4.28 -10.56 -4.54
C HIS A 277 4.65 -11.50 -5.70
N LEU A 278 5.66 -11.13 -6.48
CA LEU A 278 6.19 -11.93 -7.58
C LEU A 278 7.70 -12.08 -7.43
N GLU A 279 8.14 -13.28 -7.14
CA GLU A 279 9.55 -13.64 -7.08
C GLU A 279 10.01 -14.31 -8.37
N VAL A 280 11.25 -14.06 -8.78
CA VAL A 280 11.86 -14.60 -10.02
C VAL A 280 13.18 -15.27 -9.65
N HIS A 281 13.14 -16.58 -9.46
CA HIS A 281 14.27 -17.44 -9.13
C HIS A 281 14.76 -18.18 -10.39
N THR A 282 15.37 -17.43 -11.31
CA THR A 282 15.89 -17.96 -12.57
C THR A 282 17.37 -17.61 -12.71
N ALA A 283 18.09 -18.31 -13.58
CA ALA A 283 19.48 -18.02 -13.85
C ALA A 283 19.72 -16.56 -14.25
N ASN A 284 18.78 -15.96 -14.99
CA ASN A 284 18.86 -14.57 -15.47
C ASN A 284 17.54 -13.81 -15.19
N PRO A 285 17.25 -13.39 -13.96
CA PRO A 285 15.96 -12.77 -13.60
C PRO A 285 15.72 -11.45 -14.34
N TRP A 286 16.77 -10.71 -14.72
CA TRP A 286 16.66 -9.47 -15.48
C TRP A 286 16.18 -9.66 -16.93
N GLU A 287 16.34 -10.86 -17.51
CA GLU A 287 15.78 -11.21 -18.84
C GLU A 287 14.28 -11.53 -18.75
N VAL A 288 13.82 -11.96 -17.56
CA VAL A 288 12.42 -12.28 -17.29
C VAL A 288 11.62 -11.00 -16.96
N MET A 289 12.20 -10.11 -16.17
CA MET A 289 11.55 -8.90 -15.63
C MET A 289 10.81 -8.05 -16.67
N PRO A 290 11.35 -7.75 -17.87
CA PRO A 290 10.64 -6.93 -18.87
C PRO A 290 9.34 -7.53 -19.42
N LYS A 291 9.13 -8.84 -19.22
CA LYS A 291 7.93 -9.58 -19.66
C LYS A 291 6.83 -9.56 -18.59
N LEU A 292 7.15 -9.14 -17.36
CA LEU A 292 6.24 -9.07 -16.22
C LEU A 292 5.60 -7.68 -16.18
N LYS A 293 4.27 -7.63 -16.22
CA LYS A 293 3.50 -6.39 -16.33
C LYS A 293 2.64 -6.10 -15.11
N HIS A 294 2.22 -7.14 -14.42
CA HIS A 294 1.21 -7.07 -13.38
C HIS A 294 1.68 -7.79 -12.12
N ALA A 295 2.25 -7.03 -11.19
CA ALA A 295 2.58 -7.48 -9.84
C ALA A 295 2.58 -6.27 -8.89
N GLY A 296 2.27 -6.50 -7.63
CA GLY A 296 2.39 -5.46 -6.60
C GLY A 296 3.86 -5.12 -6.33
N ALA A 297 4.71 -6.14 -6.20
CA ALA A 297 6.16 -6.04 -6.13
C ALA A 297 6.83 -7.19 -6.89
N ILE A 298 8.03 -6.93 -7.47
CA ILE A 298 8.83 -7.94 -8.17
C ILE A 298 10.18 -8.07 -7.45
N PHE A 299 10.53 -9.30 -7.09
CA PHE A 299 11.77 -9.67 -6.41
C PHE A 299 12.65 -10.48 -7.36
N LEU A 300 13.87 -10.04 -7.58
CA LEU A 300 14.76 -10.61 -8.60
C LEU A 300 15.94 -11.37 -7.98
N GLY A 301 15.98 -12.68 -8.23
CA GLY A 301 17.05 -13.57 -7.78
C GLY A 301 16.80 -14.18 -6.40
N GLU A 302 17.48 -15.29 -6.14
CA GLU A 302 17.26 -16.17 -4.97
C GLU A 302 17.53 -15.55 -3.58
N TYR A 303 18.22 -14.38 -3.53
CA TYR A 303 18.48 -13.64 -2.30
C TYR A 303 17.53 -12.47 -2.09
N SER A 304 16.56 -12.28 -2.98
CA SER A 304 15.57 -11.22 -2.92
C SER A 304 14.20 -11.80 -2.56
N SER A 305 14.12 -12.43 -1.39
CA SER A 305 12.85 -13.00 -0.88
C SER A 305 11.89 -11.90 -0.39
N GLU A 306 10.59 -12.21 -0.37
CA GLU A 306 9.52 -11.30 0.08
C GLU A 306 9.84 -10.62 1.43
N PRO A 307 10.33 -11.31 2.49
CA PRO A 307 10.66 -10.66 3.75
C PRO A 307 11.71 -9.53 3.63
N VAL A 308 12.60 -9.57 2.63
CA VAL A 308 13.55 -8.48 2.38
C VAL A 308 12.82 -7.19 2.02
N GLY A 309 11.81 -7.27 1.15
CA GLY A 309 10.94 -6.15 0.80
C GLY A 309 10.06 -5.71 1.95
N ASP A 310 9.42 -6.65 2.61
CA ASP A 310 8.46 -6.38 3.67
C ASP A 310 9.04 -5.64 4.88
N TYR A 311 10.31 -5.88 5.17
CA TYR A 311 10.89 -5.36 6.39
C TYR A 311 12.03 -4.37 6.20
N PHE A 312 12.81 -4.44 5.09
CA PHE A 312 14.10 -3.74 5.12
C PHE A 312 14.55 -3.04 3.83
N ALA A 313 14.14 -3.52 2.64
CA ALA A 313 14.66 -3.00 1.36
C ALA A 313 14.28 -1.54 1.07
N GLY A 314 13.11 -1.10 1.50
CA GLY A 314 12.63 0.27 1.33
C GLY A 314 11.33 0.42 0.55
N PRO A 315 11.09 -0.29 -0.56
CA PRO A 315 9.78 -0.30 -1.21
C PRO A 315 8.64 -0.67 -0.26
N ASN A 316 7.43 -0.20 -0.56
CA ASN A 316 6.30 -0.39 0.34
C ASN A 316 5.69 -1.79 0.23
N HIS A 317 5.36 -2.38 1.37
CA HIS A 317 4.69 -3.67 1.45
C HIS A 317 3.15 -3.59 1.49
N THR A 318 2.56 -2.40 1.47
CA THR A 318 1.12 -2.24 1.30
C THR A 318 0.82 -2.32 -0.19
N LEU A 319 0.58 -3.52 -0.64
CA LEU A 319 0.51 -3.90 -2.05
C LEU A 319 -0.94 -4.17 -2.49
N PRO A 320 -1.24 -4.04 -3.79
CA PRO A 320 -2.50 -4.49 -4.35
C PRO A 320 -2.59 -6.02 -4.36
N THR A 321 -3.73 -6.56 -3.96
CA THR A 321 -4.02 -7.99 -3.89
C THR A 321 -5.18 -8.39 -4.83
N SER A 322 -5.46 -9.67 -4.95
CA SER A 322 -6.63 -10.20 -5.68
C SER A 322 -6.69 -9.73 -7.14
N GLY A 323 -5.53 -9.76 -7.81
CA GLY A 323 -5.38 -9.39 -9.23
C GLY A 323 -5.48 -7.88 -9.50
N THR A 324 -5.61 -7.05 -8.47
CA THR A 324 -5.73 -5.58 -8.64
C THR A 324 -4.42 -4.90 -9.01
N ALA A 325 -3.29 -5.61 -8.96
CA ALA A 325 -2.00 -5.13 -9.48
C ALA A 325 -2.01 -4.79 -10.99
N ARG A 326 -3.11 -5.11 -11.68
CA ARG A 326 -3.36 -4.67 -13.08
C ARG A 326 -3.60 -3.17 -13.20
N PHE A 327 -4.05 -2.49 -12.12
CA PHE A 327 -4.45 -1.08 -12.15
C PHE A 327 -4.17 -0.33 -10.85
N PHE A 328 -3.79 -1.01 -9.78
CA PHE A 328 -3.29 -0.42 -8.55
C PHE A 328 -1.78 -0.65 -8.42
N SER A 329 -1.13 0.21 -7.64
CA SER A 329 0.29 0.13 -7.30
C SER A 329 0.47 -0.01 -5.79
N ALA A 330 1.69 -0.31 -5.35
CA ALA A 330 2.09 -0.21 -3.95
C ALA A 330 1.81 1.19 -3.39
N LEU A 331 1.53 1.28 -2.09
CA LEU A 331 1.38 2.56 -1.40
C LEU A 331 2.66 3.39 -1.56
N SER A 332 2.50 4.63 -1.96
CA SER A 332 3.60 5.53 -2.31
C SER A 332 3.34 6.96 -1.83
N THR A 333 4.30 7.85 -2.00
CA THR A 333 4.09 9.30 -1.77
C THR A 333 2.94 9.87 -2.60
N ARG A 334 2.72 9.31 -3.80
CA ARG A 334 1.64 9.73 -4.72
C ARG A 334 0.26 9.60 -4.13
N ASP A 335 0.07 8.63 -3.25
CA ASP A 335 -1.19 8.39 -2.55
C ASP A 335 -1.59 9.54 -1.62
N PHE A 336 -0.61 10.31 -1.16
CA PHE A 336 -0.76 11.42 -0.25
C PHE A 336 -0.67 12.79 -0.93
N LEU A 337 -0.52 12.81 -2.27
CA LEU A 337 -0.39 14.00 -3.07
C LEU A 337 -1.62 14.20 -3.95
N LYS A 338 -2.02 15.44 -4.12
CA LYS A 338 -3.03 15.87 -5.10
C LYS A 338 -2.44 16.85 -6.09
N ARG A 339 -2.96 16.82 -7.30
CA ARG A 339 -2.51 17.62 -8.43
C ARG A 339 -3.59 18.61 -8.82
N THR A 340 -3.23 19.86 -8.96
CA THR A 340 -4.15 20.92 -9.37
C THR A 340 -3.59 21.59 -10.62
N SER A 341 -4.39 21.63 -11.70
CA SER A 341 -4.01 22.31 -12.92
C SER A 341 -3.97 23.83 -12.69
N ILE A 342 -2.92 24.47 -13.16
CA ILE A 342 -2.76 25.92 -13.15
C ILE A 342 -2.77 26.40 -14.59
N ILE A 343 -3.66 27.35 -14.87
CA ILE A 343 -3.84 27.94 -16.20
C ILE A 343 -3.82 29.45 -16.06
N GLN A 344 -2.82 30.08 -16.64
CA GLN A 344 -2.77 31.53 -16.86
C GLN A 344 -2.84 31.75 -18.36
N TYR A 345 -3.85 32.50 -18.80
CA TYR A 345 -4.06 32.79 -20.22
C TYR A 345 -3.95 34.29 -20.46
N SER A 346 -3.12 34.70 -21.41
CA SER A 346 -2.95 36.14 -21.70
C SER A 346 -4.10 36.70 -22.57
N LYS A 347 -4.30 38.02 -22.50
CA LYS A 347 -5.22 38.70 -23.40
C LYS A 347 -4.84 38.48 -24.88
N ALA A 348 -3.54 38.56 -25.18
CA ALA A 348 -3.03 38.37 -26.55
C ALA A 348 -3.40 36.98 -27.12
N ARG A 349 -3.19 35.93 -26.34
CA ARG A 349 -3.55 34.54 -26.73
C ARG A 349 -5.08 34.39 -26.85
N LEU A 350 -5.85 34.98 -25.92
CA LEU A 350 -7.30 34.90 -25.95
C LEU A 350 -7.87 35.61 -27.19
N MET A 351 -7.32 36.74 -27.62
CA MET A 351 -7.71 37.41 -28.85
C MET A 351 -7.46 36.54 -30.10
N LYS A 352 -6.43 35.70 -30.08
CA LYS A 352 -6.11 34.78 -31.20
C LYS A 352 -7.03 33.55 -31.21
N THR A 353 -7.34 32.97 -30.03
CA THR A 353 -7.99 31.64 -29.92
C THR A 353 -9.44 31.72 -29.45
N GLY A 354 -9.90 32.86 -28.95
CA GLY A 354 -11.19 32.95 -28.27
C GLY A 354 -12.39 32.61 -29.17
N LYS A 355 -12.33 32.95 -30.46
CA LYS A 355 -13.41 32.57 -31.41
C LYS A 355 -13.54 31.05 -31.52
N SER A 356 -12.42 30.32 -31.54
CA SER A 356 -12.41 28.86 -31.58
C SER A 356 -12.93 28.25 -30.27
N ILE A 357 -12.55 28.84 -29.13
CA ILE A 357 -13.05 28.40 -27.82
C ILE A 357 -14.56 28.58 -27.72
N ALA A 358 -15.08 29.77 -28.11
CA ALA A 358 -16.52 30.04 -28.10
C ALA A 358 -17.30 29.08 -29.05
N ALA A 359 -16.79 28.85 -30.27
CA ALA A 359 -17.40 27.93 -31.22
C ALA A 359 -17.44 26.48 -30.70
N PHE A 360 -16.42 26.06 -29.93
CA PHE A 360 -16.43 24.73 -29.32
C PHE A 360 -17.49 24.60 -28.21
N ALA A 361 -17.61 25.66 -27.36
CA ALA A 361 -18.66 25.68 -26.35
C ALA A 361 -20.08 25.72 -26.95
N ASP A 362 -20.27 26.45 -28.09
CA ASP A 362 -21.53 26.44 -28.81
C ASP A 362 -21.89 25.04 -29.37
N ALA A 363 -20.89 24.28 -29.83
CA ALA A 363 -21.09 22.92 -30.33
C ALA A 363 -21.57 21.94 -29.26
N GLU A 364 -21.34 22.28 -27.98
CA GLU A 364 -21.81 21.55 -26.80
C GLU A 364 -23.13 22.12 -26.23
N ASP A 365 -23.74 23.11 -26.91
CA ASP A 365 -24.94 23.85 -26.45
C ASP A 365 -24.70 24.57 -25.09
N LEU A 366 -23.46 24.92 -24.78
CA LEU A 366 -23.07 25.60 -23.54
C LEU A 366 -22.95 27.13 -23.74
N GLN A 367 -24.07 27.81 -23.93
CA GLN A 367 -24.14 29.24 -24.24
C GLN A 367 -23.34 30.09 -23.23
N ALA A 368 -23.48 29.87 -21.93
CA ALA A 368 -22.77 30.65 -20.92
C ALA A 368 -21.24 30.52 -21.01
N HIS A 369 -20.72 29.35 -21.41
CA HIS A 369 -19.30 29.13 -21.65
C HIS A 369 -18.84 29.95 -22.86
N ALA A 370 -19.59 29.92 -23.97
CA ALA A 370 -19.29 30.72 -25.17
C ALA A 370 -19.33 32.21 -24.87
N GLU A 371 -20.35 32.70 -24.17
CA GLU A 371 -20.48 34.12 -23.79
C GLU A 371 -19.39 34.56 -22.83
N ALA A 372 -18.95 33.70 -21.89
CA ALA A 372 -17.81 34.01 -21.01
C ALA A 372 -16.52 34.38 -21.79
N ILE A 373 -16.35 33.80 -22.99
CA ILE A 373 -15.25 34.14 -23.88
C ILE A 373 -15.57 35.39 -24.71
N ARG A 374 -16.77 35.50 -25.32
CA ARG A 374 -17.14 36.58 -26.20
C ARG A 374 -17.05 37.96 -25.52
N ILE A 375 -17.57 38.09 -24.30
CA ILE A 375 -17.50 39.35 -23.54
C ILE A 375 -16.06 39.80 -23.28
N ARG A 376 -15.09 38.86 -23.18
CA ARG A 376 -13.67 39.18 -23.03
C ARG A 376 -13.01 39.59 -24.33
N LEU A 377 -13.51 39.11 -25.48
CA LEU A 377 -13.06 39.51 -26.81
C LEU A 377 -13.52 40.96 -27.14
N GLU A 378 -14.69 41.36 -26.65
CA GLU A 378 -15.29 42.68 -26.87
C GLU A 378 -14.78 43.74 -25.89
N SER A 379 -14.17 43.33 -24.79
CA SER A 379 -13.69 44.24 -23.77
C SER A 379 -12.57 45.13 -24.27
N LYS A 380 -12.83 46.44 -24.28
CA LYS A 380 -11.86 47.49 -24.64
C LYS A 380 -10.84 47.84 -23.55
N ARG A 381 -10.86 47.13 -22.41
CA ARG A 381 -9.94 47.35 -21.28
C ARG A 381 -8.64 46.54 -21.43
#